data_019c323b24102a582de73360bb743272
#
_entry.id   019c323b24102a582de73360bb743272
#
_cell.length_a   1.000
_cell.length_b   1.000
_cell.length_c   1.000
_cell.angle_alpha   90.00
_cell.angle_beta   90.00
_cell.angle_gamma   90.00
#
_symmetry.space_group_name_H-M   'P 1'
#
loop_
_entity.id
_entity.type
_entity.pdbx_description
1 polymer ?
#
loop_
_entity_poly.entity_id
_entity_poly.type
_entity_poly.pdbx_seq_one_letter_code
_entity_poly.pdbx_strand_id
1 'polypeptide(L)'
;MNISYNKLYDSEDGFIAYINHSYPKNNLGIIWFSGLNSDMNGTKVSKLSSYTQQNNINFCKFDYFGHGKSTGDIEDGTISKWLENGLSVIDNICNGHLILVGSSMGAWLALLCSLQRKKRIKGIVLLAPAVDMTERLMWDEFTSIEKIEFESYGSVKRYSKKYDSNYIITEKLIIDGRNHLLLNDRIKVNFPVRIIHGMLDEAVPWQLSLDIGRRIKSQNIKTLLIKDADHSLSRQSDMRLLFSNIEDLINN
;
A
#
# COMPACT_ATOMS: atom_id res chain seq x y z
N MET A 1 -17.54 18.02 -6.13
CA MET A 1 -17.15 18.65 -4.87
C MET A 1 -15.63 18.69 -4.80
N ASN A 2 -15.04 19.88 -4.63
CA ASN A 2 -13.59 19.97 -4.38
C ASN A 2 -13.33 19.47 -2.95
N ILE A 3 -12.75 18.29 -2.81
CA ILE A 3 -12.32 17.77 -1.52
C ILE A 3 -11.10 18.58 -1.09
N SER A 4 -11.21 19.30 0.03
CA SER A 4 -10.10 20.01 0.65
C SER A 4 -9.09 18.99 1.18
N TYR A 5 -7.81 19.18 0.89
CA TYR A 5 -6.68 18.38 1.40
C TYR A 5 -5.64 19.30 2.05
N ASN A 6 -4.87 18.72 2.97
CA ASN A 6 -3.73 19.39 3.61
C ASN A 6 -2.44 19.06 2.84
N LYS A 7 -1.39 19.84 3.10
CA LYS A 7 -0.07 19.68 2.49
C LYS A 7 0.97 19.45 3.58
N LEU A 8 1.70 18.36 3.46
CA LEU A 8 2.94 18.11 4.21
C LEU A 8 4.09 18.45 3.26
N TYR A 9 4.80 19.51 3.55
CA TYR A 9 5.90 19.97 2.70
C TYR A 9 7.16 19.14 2.97
N ASP A 10 7.76 18.69 1.87
CA ASP A 10 9.11 18.14 1.83
C ASP A 10 10.01 19.21 1.20
N SER A 11 11.18 19.44 1.76
CA SER A 11 12.08 20.53 1.33
C SER A 11 12.62 20.34 -0.10
N GLU A 12 12.67 19.11 -0.61
CA GLU A 12 13.26 18.78 -1.91
C GLU A 12 12.21 18.46 -2.99
N ASP A 13 11.11 17.80 -2.62
CA ASP A 13 10.14 17.24 -3.55
C ASP A 13 8.79 17.97 -3.60
N GLY A 14 8.65 19.09 -2.88
CA GLY A 14 7.42 19.87 -2.85
C GLY A 14 6.50 19.49 -1.69
N PHE A 15 5.36 18.85 -1.92
CA PHE A 15 4.45 18.46 -0.85
C PHE A 15 3.75 17.12 -1.10
N ILE A 16 3.40 16.46 -0.02
CA ILE A 16 2.50 15.30 0.04
C ILE A 16 1.11 15.78 0.42
N ALA A 17 0.12 15.49 -0.41
CA ALA A 17 -1.28 15.78 -0.13
C ALA A 17 -1.87 14.73 0.81
N TYR A 18 -2.56 15.15 1.86
CA TYR A 18 -3.19 14.23 2.80
C TYR A 18 -4.52 14.74 3.34
N ILE A 19 -5.33 13.83 3.84
CA ILE A 19 -6.53 14.09 4.63
C ILE A 19 -6.42 13.32 5.93
N ASN A 20 -6.57 14.02 7.05
CA ASN A 20 -6.51 13.43 8.38
C ASN A 20 -7.76 13.79 9.18
N HIS A 21 -8.42 12.78 9.73
CA HIS A 21 -9.52 12.93 10.69
C HIS A 21 -9.03 12.48 12.06
N SER A 22 -9.07 13.38 13.04
CA SER A 22 -8.55 13.15 14.39
C SER A 22 -9.62 13.32 15.43
N TYR A 23 -9.70 12.35 16.34
CA TYR A 23 -10.59 12.33 17.49
C TYR A 23 -9.72 12.36 18.77
N PRO A 24 -9.66 13.47 19.52
CA PRO A 24 -8.64 13.71 20.56
C PRO A 24 -8.60 12.66 21.69
N LYS A 25 -9.69 11.96 21.93
CA LYS A 25 -9.77 10.92 22.98
C LYS A 25 -9.31 9.54 22.52
N ASN A 26 -9.02 9.37 21.22
CA ASN A 26 -8.63 8.08 20.64
C ASN A 26 -7.12 8.05 20.37
N ASN A 27 -6.41 7.14 21.02
CA ASN A 27 -4.97 6.95 20.84
C ASN A 27 -4.61 5.90 19.76
N LEU A 28 -5.61 5.44 19.00
CA LEU A 28 -5.45 4.52 17.89
C LEU A 28 -5.91 5.18 16.59
N GLY A 29 -5.07 5.08 15.56
CA GLY A 29 -5.38 5.57 14.22
C GLY A 29 -5.24 4.48 13.16
N ILE A 30 -5.89 4.70 12.03
CA ILE A 30 -5.73 3.89 10.82
C ILE A 30 -5.09 4.77 9.76
N ILE A 31 -4.09 4.25 9.06
CA ILE A 31 -3.48 4.91 7.91
C ILE A 31 -3.62 4.05 6.65
N TRP A 32 -4.05 4.69 5.56
CA TRP A 32 -4.22 4.04 4.26
C TRP A 32 -3.02 4.25 3.35
N PHE A 33 -2.52 3.14 2.77
CA PHE A 33 -1.47 3.09 1.76
C PHE A 33 -2.06 2.64 0.42
N SER A 34 -2.08 3.54 -0.55
CA SER A 34 -2.63 3.30 -1.90
C SER A 34 -1.72 2.40 -2.75
N GLY A 35 -2.28 1.76 -3.78
CA GLY A 35 -1.49 1.05 -4.80
C GLY A 35 -0.88 1.98 -5.83
N LEU A 36 0.00 1.44 -6.67
CA LEU A 36 0.59 2.14 -7.82
C LEU A 36 -0.51 2.70 -8.74
N ASN A 37 -0.34 3.91 -9.25
CA ASN A 37 -1.31 4.63 -10.10
C ASN A 37 -2.69 4.83 -9.44
N SER A 38 -2.76 4.80 -8.10
CA SER A 38 -3.99 5.05 -7.35
C SER A 38 -3.84 6.28 -6.47
N ASP A 39 -4.96 6.91 -6.15
CA ASP A 39 -4.99 8.08 -5.27
C ASP A 39 -5.77 7.84 -3.97
N MET A 40 -5.77 8.81 -3.07
CA MET A 40 -6.47 8.78 -1.79
C MET A 40 -7.99 8.92 -1.90
N ASN A 41 -8.58 8.92 -3.11
CA ASN A 41 -10.02 9.07 -3.36
C ASN A 41 -10.66 7.81 -3.97
N GLY A 42 -9.91 6.73 -4.12
CA GLY A 42 -10.41 5.45 -4.63
C GLY A 42 -11.56 4.87 -3.79
N THR A 43 -12.32 3.93 -4.37
CA THR A 43 -13.53 3.35 -3.76
C THR A 43 -13.27 2.75 -2.37
N LYS A 44 -12.22 1.96 -2.22
CA LYS A 44 -11.88 1.31 -0.93
C LYS A 44 -11.58 2.34 0.16
N VAL A 45 -10.70 3.27 -0.13
CA VAL A 45 -10.28 4.28 0.85
C VAL A 45 -11.42 5.22 1.22
N SER A 46 -12.31 5.56 0.28
CA SER A 46 -13.49 6.39 0.56
C SER A 46 -14.47 5.67 1.49
N LYS A 47 -14.74 4.38 1.25
CA LYS A 47 -15.58 3.56 2.15
C LYS A 47 -14.93 3.39 3.53
N LEU A 48 -13.60 3.18 3.59
CA LEU A 48 -12.87 3.09 4.86
C LEU A 48 -12.92 4.43 5.61
N SER A 49 -12.76 5.56 4.92
CA SER A 49 -12.89 6.89 5.51
C SER A 49 -14.27 7.11 6.14
N SER A 50 -15.34 6.74 5.44
CA SER A 50 -16.70 6.82 5.98
C SER A 50 -16.90 5.92 7.21
N TYR A 51 -16.39 4.69 7.16
CA TYR A 51 -16.43 3.75 8.28
C TYR A 51 -15.71 4.31 9.52
N THR A 52 -14.50 4.85 9.35
CA THR A 52 -13.72 5.41 10.46
C THR A 52 -14.38 6.64 11.08
N GLN A 53 -15.01 7.50 10.26
CA GLN A 53 -15.76 8.65 10.75
C GLN A 53 -16.97 8.21 11.57
N GLN A 54 -17.77 7.24 11.10
CA GLN A 54 -18.95 6.72 11.81
C GLN A 54 -18.58 6.09 13.17
N ASN A 55 -17.37 5.55 13.30
CA ASN A 55 -16.90 4.89 14.52
C ASN A 55 -15.93 5.75 15.36
N ASN A 56 -15.74 7.03 15.04
CA ASN A 56 -14.84 7.96 15.71
C ASN A 56 -13.39 7.43 15.82
N ILE A 57 -12.90 6.77 14.76
CA ILE A 57 -11.54 6.24 14.66
C ILE A 57 -10.68 7.28 13.93
N ASN A 58 -9.50 7.60 14.47
CA ASN A 58 -8.53 8.45 13.77
C ASN A 58 -8.17 7.81 12.44
N PHE A 59 -8.14 8.60 11.38
CA PHE A 59 -7.87 8.10 10.04
C PHE A 59 -7.05 9.08 9.22
N CYS A 60 -5.98 8.58 8.60
CA CYS A 60 -5.18 9.33 7.65
C CYS A 60 -5.10 8.60 6.31
N LYS A 61 -5.23 9.36 5.24
CA LYS A 61 -4.98 8.94 3.86
C LYS A 61 -4.16 10.00 3.14
N PHE A 62 -3.32 9.59 2.22
CA PHE A 62 -2.40 10.48 1.52
C PHE A 62 -2.09 9.97 0.11
N ASP A 63 -1.61 10.86 -0.72
CA ASP A 63 -1.05 10.56 -2.02
C ASP A 63 0.48 10.59 -1.94
N TYR A 64 1.15 9.58 -2.50
CA TYR A 64 2.60 9.60 -2.61
C TYR A 64 3.09 10.66 -3.61
N PHE A 65 4.37 10.96 -3.59
CA PHE A 65 5.03 11.68 -4.68
C PHE A 65 4.62 11.12 -6.05
N GLY A 66 4.28 12.00 -6.98
CA GLY A 66 3.82 11.63 -8.32
C GLY A 66 2.43 11.01 -8.40
N HIS A 67 1.67 10.95 -7.29
CA HIS A 67 0.31 10.42 -7.27
C HIS A 67 -0.71 11.50 -6.89
N GLY A 68 -1.90 11.38 -7.43
CA GLY A 68 -3.09 12.14 -7.03
C GLY A 68 -2.91 13.65 -6.97
N LYS A 69 -2.84 14.22 -5.76
CA LYS A 69 -2.72 15.66 -5.51
C LYS A 69 -1.34 16.06 -4.97
N SER A 70 -0.45 15.09 -4.74
CA SER A 70 0.93 15.37 -4.38
C SER A 70 1.74 15.87 -5.56
N THR A 71 2.86 16.53 -5.28
CA THR A 71 3.79 17.01 -6.32
C THR A 71 4.57 15.87 -6.96
N GLY A 72 5.22 16.19 -8.08
CA GLY A 72 6.13 15.30 -8.80
C GLY A 72 5.49 14.55 -9.96
N ASP A 73 6.34 13.78 -10.65
CA ASP A 73 5.94 12.86 -11.70
C ASP A 73 6.08 11.43 -11.19
N ILE A 74 5.12 10.58 -11.55
CA ILE A 74 5.14 9.16 -11.14
C ILE A 74 6.35 8.42 -11.71
N GLU A 75 6.84 8.81 -12.87
CA GLU A 75 8.02 8.24 -13.49
C GLU A 75 9.30 8.57 -12.71
N ASP A 76 9.29 9.60 -11.85
CA ASP A 76 10.35 9.93 -10.91
C ASP A 76 10.19 9.23 -9.55
N GLY A 77 9.11 8.47 -9.38
CA GLY A 77 8.83 7.70 -8.19
C GLY A 77 9.70 6.46 -8.04
N THR A 78 10.06 6.15 -6.80
CA THR A 78 10.78 4.93 -6.41
C THR A 78 10.18 4.36 -5.12
N ILE A 79 10.52 3.12 -4.80
CA ILE A 79 10.08 2.50 -3.53
C ILE A 79 10.64 3.26 -2.34
N SER A 80 11.91 3.71 -2.39
CA SER A 80 12.51 4.56 -1.34
C SER A 80 11.73 5.84 -1.14
N LYS A 81 11.43 6.59 -2.21
CA LYS A 81 10.71 7.85 -2.14
C LYS A 81 9.30 7.68 -1.56
N TRP A 82 8.56 6.67 -2.01
CA TRP A 82 7.23 6.39 -1.50
C TRP A 82 7.25 5.87 -0.05
N LEU A 83 8.28 5.13 0.33
CA LEU A 83 8.51 4.71 1.72
C LEU A 83 8.76 5.92 2.62
N GLU A 84 9.61 6.86 2.20
CA GLU A 84 9.87 8.12 2.91
C GLU A 84 8.60 8.95 3.08
N ASN A 85 7.78 9.05 2.04
CA ASN A 85 6.46 9.71 2.14
C ASN A 85 5.58 9.06 3.21
N GLY A 86 5.48 7.73 3.21
CA GLY A 86 4.72 6.99 4.23
C GLY A 86 5.25 7.21 5.65
N LEU A 87 6.57 7.18 5.83
CA LEU A 87 7.23 7.45 7.12
C LEU A 87 7.00 8.88 7.58
N SER A 88 7.13 9.86 6.67
CA SER A 88 6.89 11.27 6.96
C SER A 88 5.46 11.53 7.42
N VAL A 89 4.46 10.91 6.78
CA VAL A 89 3.06 10.99 7.21
C VAL A 89 2.85 10.33 8.57
N ILE A 90 3.44 9.16 8.83
CA ILE A 90 3.39 8.47 10.13
C ILE A 90 3.97 9.36 11.24
N ASP A 91 5.10 9.99 11.00
CA ASP A 91 5.85 10.71 12.02
C ASP A 91 5.29 12.11 12.30
N ASN A 92 4.82 12.82 11.28
CA ASN A 92 4.42 14.22 11.39
C ASN A 92 2.91 14.44 11.48
N ILE A 93 2.09 13.50 11.00
CA ILE A 93 0.63 13.68 10.91
C ILE A 93 -0.13 12.76 11.85
N CYS A 94 0.31 11.51 11.98
CA CYS A 94 -0.40 10.50 12.75
C CYS A 94 0.08 10.46 14.20
N ASN A 95 -0.85 10.40 15.15
CA ASN A 95 -0.55 10.28 16.57
C ASN A 95 -0.86 8.87 17.09
N GLY A 96 -0.27 8.51 18.25
CA GLY A 96 -0.58 7.26 18.97
C GLY A 96 -0.15 5.99 18.23
N HIS A 97 -0.88 4.91 18.50
CA HIS A 97 -0.69 3.63 17.83
C HIS A 97 -1.44 3.58 16.50
N LEU A 98 -0.94 2.78 15.56
CA LEU A 98 -1.48 2.73 14.20
C LEU A 98 -1.80 1.30 13.76
N ILE A 99 -2.91 1.16 13.05
CA ILE A 99 -3.18 0.03 12.16
C ILE A 99 -2.90 0.52 10.74
N LEU A 100 -1.98 -0.14 10.04
CA LEU A 100 -1.69 0.16 8.65
C LEU A 100 -2.59 -0.67 7.75
N VAL A 101 -3.21 -0.03 6.76
CA VAL A 101 -4.02 -0.70 5.74
C VAL A 101 -3.42 -0.40 4.39
N GLY A 102 -2.87 -1.41 3.73
CA GLY A 102 -2.20 -1.26 2.44
C GLY A 102 -2.85 -2.11 1.34
N SER A 103 -2.96 -1.55 0.14
CA SER A 103 -3.50 -2.24 -1.03
C SER A 103 -2.45 -2.33 -2.13
N SER A 104 -2.21 -3.54 -2.69
CA SER A 104 -1.26 -3.78 -3.78
C SER A 104 0.16 -3.31 -3.40
N MET A 105 0.79 -2.39 -4.15
CA MET A 105 2.04 -1.73 -3.79
C MET A 105 1.99 -1.12 -2.37
N GLY A 106 0.87 -0.50 -2.01
CA GLY A 106 0.70 0.09 -0.68
C GLY A 106 0.79 -0.93 0.46
N ALA A 107 0.51 -2.20 0.20
CA ALA A 107 0.72 -3.26 1.17
C ALA A 107 2.23 -3.54 1.41
N TRP A 108 3.04 -3.47 0.35
CA TRP A 108 4.50 -3.55 0.48
C TRP A 108 5.06 -2.36 1.27
N LEU A 109 4.66 -1.14 0.90
CA LEU A 109 5.09 0.08 1.60
C LEU A 109 4.64 0.09 3.06
N ALA A 110 3.42 -0.37 3.36
CA ALA A 110 2.94 -0.51 4.74
C ALA A 110 3.79 -1.51 5.55
N LEU A 111 4.21 -2.64 4.96
CA LEU A 111 5.15 -3.57 5.59
C LEU A 111 6.51 -2.90 5.85
N LEU A 112 7.08 -2.20 4.87
CA LEU A 112 8.37 -1.50 5.01
C LEU A 112 8.30 -0.42 6.10
N CYS A 113 7.26 0.43 6.11
CA CYS A 113 7.03 1.41 7.18
C CYS A 113 6.90 0.74 8.55
N SER A 114 6.17 -0.36 8.62
CA SER A 114 5.96 -1.10 9.87
C SER A 114 7.24 -1.66 10.46
N LEU A 115 8.17 -2.07 9.62
CA LEU A 115 9.48 -2.57 10.05
C LEU A 115 10.36 -1.45 10.65
N GLN A 116 10.19 -0.21 10.18
CA GLN A 116 10.92 0.96 10.67
C GLN A 116 10.26 1.63 11.88
N ARG A 117 8.94 1.47 12.07
CA ARG A 117 8.16 2.11 13.15
C ARG A 117 7.45 1.11 14.07
N LYS A 118 8.06 -0.05 14.34
CA LYS A 118 7.49 -1.20 15.06
C LYS A 118 6.75 -0.84 16.35
N LYS A 119 7.27 0.12 17.12
CA LYS A 119 6.68 0.56 18.39
C LYS A 119 5.34 1.31 18.21
N ARG A 120 5.12 1.87 17.03
CA ARG A 120 3.90 2.60 16.67
C ARG A 120 2.80 1.67 16.13
N ILE A 121 3.16 0.48 15.65
CA ILE A 121 2.23 -0.38 14.90
C ILE A 121 1.57 -1.39 15.83
N LYS A 122 0.23 -1.35 15.87
CA LYS A 122 -0.62 -2.30 16.57
C LYS A 122 -1.04 -3.49 15.69
N GLY A 123 -1.17 -3.28 14.40
CA GLY A 123 -1.53 -4.32 13.44
C GLY A 123 -1.46 -3.82 11.99
N ILE A 124 -1.61 -4.74 11.06
CA ILE A 124 -1.59 -4.43 9.62
C ILE A 124 -2.61 -5.26 8.86
N VAL A 125 -3.28 -4.63 7.89
CA VAL A 125 -4.15 -5.29 6.91
C VAL A 125 -3.56 -5.11 5.52
N LEU A 126 -3.34 -6.19 4.81
CA LEU A 126 -2.77 -6.24 3.47
C LEU A 126 -3.84 -6.73 2.49
N LEU A 127 -4.20 -5.91 1.52
CA LEU A 127 -5.19 -6.20 0.49
C LEU A 127 -4.48 -6.47 -0.84
N ALA A 128 -4.62 -7.68 -1.39
CA ALA A 128 -3.97 -8.10 -2.64
C ALA A 128 -2.49 -7.67 -2.68
N PRO A 129 -1.67 -8.06 -1.70
CA PRO A 129 -0.35 -7.47 -1.48
C PRO A 129 0.64 -7.78 -2.59
N ALA A 130 1.16 -6.74 -3.25
CA ALA A 130 2.19 -6.82 -4.29
C ALA A 130 3.59 -6.59 -3.69
N VAL A 131 3.98 -7.44 -2.72
CA VAL A 131 5.30 -7.35 -2.08
C VAL A 131 6.38 -7.76 -3.09
N ASP A 132 7.48 -7.00 -3.11
CA ASP A 132 8.60 -7.18 -4.05
C ASP A 132 8.17 -7.08 -5.53
N MET A 133 7.12 -6.26 -5.82
CA MET A 133 6.52 -6.20 -7.14
C MET A 133 7.50 -5.80 -8.25
N THR A 134 8.49 -4.95 -7.95
CA THR A 134 9.47 -4.48 -8.93
C THR A 134 10.30 -5.62 -9.49
N GLU A 135 10.65 -6.60 -8.67
CA GLU A 135 11.36 -7.80 -9.12
C GLU A 135 10.36 -8.85 -9.62
N ARG A 136 9.41 -9.29 -8.79
CA ARG A 136 8.58 -10.47 -9.03
C ARG A 136 7.44 -10.29 -10.03
N LEU A 137 6.89 -9.07 -10.16
CA LEU A 137 5.71 -8.80 -10.99
C LEU A 137 6.05 -7.87 -12.17
N MET A 138 7.27 -7.32 -12.20
CA MET A 138 7.74 -6.48 -13.30
C MET A 138 8.94 -7.11 -13.98
N TRP A 139 10.12 -7.14 -13.32
CA TRP A 139 11.37 -7.60 -13.93
C TRP A 139 11.34 -9.07 -14.33
N ASP A 140 10.87 -9.97 -13.46
CA ASP A 140 10.79 -11.41 -13.75
C ASP A 140 9.77 -11.72 -14.86
N GLU A 141 8.75 -10.87 -15.02
CA GLU A 141 7.70 -10.98 -16.04
C GLU A 141 8.07 -10.28 -17.37
N PHE A 142 9.22 -9.62 -17.46
CA PHE A 142 9.67 -9.03 -18.72
C PHE A 142 10.00 -10.12 -19.74
N THR A 143 9.42 -9.99 -20.92
CA THR A 143 9.80 -10.76 -22.10
C THR A 143 11.25 -10.42 -22.51
N SER A 144 11.85 -11.26 -23.35
CA SER A 144 13.20 -10.97 -23.88
C SER A 144 13.25 -9.64 -24.65
N ILE A 145 12.17 -9.27 -25.33
CA ILE A 145 12.07 -8.00 -26.06
C ILE A 145 12.02 -6.82 -25.07
N GLU A 146 11.19 -6.92 -24.03
CA GLU A 146 11.10 -5.88 -22.98
C GLU A 146 12.42 -5.70 -22.24
N LYS A 147 13.19 -6.77 -22.00
CA LYS A 147 14.53 -6.67 -21.40
C LYS A 147 15.52 -5.91 -22.30
N ILE A 148 15.49 -6.15 -23.61
CA ILE A 148 16.30 -5.40 -24.58
C ILE A 148 15.86 -3.93 -24.63
N GLU A 149 14.54 -3.66 -24.62
CA GLU A 149 13.98 -2.31 -24.58
C GLU A 149 14.42 -1.59 -23.30
N PHE A 150 14.31 -2.23 -22.16
CA PHE A 150 14.73 -1.70 -20.86
C PHE A 150 16.24 -1.38 -20.83
N GLU A 151 17.10 -2.27 -21.30
CA GLU A 151 18.54 -2.04 -21.39
C GLU A 151 18.90 -0.90 -22.36
N SER A 152 18.11 -0.71 -23.42
CA SER A 152 18.38 0.30 -24.44
C SER A 152 17.86 1.70 -24.08
N TYR A 153 16.72 1.78 -23.41
CA TYR A 153 15.99 3.05 -23.15
C TYR A 153 15.78 3.35 -21.67
N GLY A 154 16.19 2.46 -20.76
CA GLY A 154 16.01 2.64 -19.31
C GLY A 154 14.55 2.55 -18.85
N SER A 155 13.64 2.08 -19.70
CA SER A 155 12.23 1.93 -19.36
C SER A 155 11.49 0.97 -20.27
N VAL A 156 10.36 0.45 -19.77
CA VAL A 156 9.41 -0.36 -20.54
C VAL A 156 8.00 0.21 -20.37
N LYS A 157 7.27 0.29 -21.46
CA LYS A 157 5.88 0.72 -21.48
C LYS A 157 4.95 -0.49 -21.46
N ARG A 158 4.09 -0.59 -20.45
CA ARG A 158 3.08 -1.65 -20.31
C ARG A 158 1.67 -1.08 -20.27
N TYR A 159 0.73 -1.85 -20.83
CA TYR A 159 -0.69 -1.52 -20.76
C TYR A 159 -1.32 -2.10 -19.48
N SER A 160 -2.09 -1.27 -18.80
CA SER A 160 -2.90 -1.69 -17.65
C SER A 160 -4.37 -1.80 -18.06
N LYS A 161 -4.90 -3.02 -18.08
CA LYS A 161 -6.33 -3.25 -18.31
C LYS A 161 -7.22 -2.54 -17.27
N LYS A 162 -6.74 -2.43 -16.02
CA LYS A 162 -7.49 -1.81 -14.92
C LYS A 162 -7.72 -0.32 -15.14
N TYR A 163 -6.75 0.38 -15.70
CA TYR A 163 -6.81 1.84 -15.89
C TYR A 163 -7.07 2.23 -17.35
N ASP A 164 -7.19 1.24 -18.25
CA ASP A 164 -7.31 1.44 -19.70
C ASP A 164 -6.25 2.43 -20.24
N SER A 165 -5.04 2.31 -19.73
CA SER A 165 -3.94 3.23 -20.03
C SER A 165 -2.58 2.53 -19.95
N ASN A 166 -1.60 3.13 -20.61
CA ASN A 166 -0.22 2.70 -20.46
C ASN A 166 0.40 3.30 -19.19
N TYR A 167 1.33 2.57 -18.62
CA TYR A 167 2.22 3.06 -17.57
C TYR A 167 3.67 2.68 -17.91
N ILE A 168 4.62 3.46 -17.41
CA ILE A 168 6.04 3.29 -17.68
C ILE A 168 6.69 2.67 -16.44
N ILE A 169 7.46 1.60 -16.66
CA ILE A 169 8.32 0.97 -15.65
C ILE A 169 9.72 1.48 -15.92
N THR A 170 10.25 2.31 -15.04
CA THR A 170 11.57 2.94 -15.18
C THR A 170 12.68 2.08 -14.56
N GLU A 171 13.89 2.24 -15.07
CA GLU A 171 15.09 1.60 -14.52
C GLU A 171 15.31 1.96 -13.05
N LYS A 172 15.15 3.24 -12.70
CA LYS A 172 15.27 3.70 -11.31
C LYS A 172 14.29 3.02 -10.36
N LEU A 173 13.04 2.75 -10.79
CA LEU A 173 12.06 2.03 -9.99
C LEU A 173 12.49 0.59 -9.72
N ILE A 174 12.97 -0.12 -10.75
CA ILE A 174 13.44 -1.51 -10.62
C ILE A 174 14.69 -1.59 -9.74
N ILE A 175 15.71 -0.76 -10.02
CA ILE A 175 16.98 -0.78 -9.27
C ILE A 175 16.76 -0.42 -7.81
N ASP A 176 16.00 0.65 -7.54
CA ASP A 176 15.68 1.08 -6.18
C ASP A 176 14.87 0.01 -5.43
N GLY A 177 13.89 -0.60 -6.08
CA GLY A 177 13.05 -1.64 -5.49
C GLY A 177 13.84 -2.85 -4.96
N ARG A 178 14.98 -3.17 -5.58
CA ARG A 178 15.87 -4.25 -5.14
C ARG A 178 16.46 -4.03 -3.75
N ASN A 179 16.56 -2.78 -3.30
CA ASN A 179 17.02 -2.44 -1.95
C ASN A 179 15.96 -2.71 -0.87
N HIS A 180 14.73 -3.01 -1.27
CA HIS A 180 13.56 -3.13 -0.39
C HIS A 180 12.91 -4.51 -0.40
N LEU A 181 13.53 -5.51 -1.03
CA LEU A 181 13.00 -6.86 -1.12
C LEU A 181 12.82 -7.48 0.27
N LEU A 182 11.64 -8.04 0.53
CA LEU A 182 11.28 -8.65 1.80
C LEU A 182 11.17 -10.17 1.74
N LEU A 183 10.93 -10.72 0.54
CA LEU A 183 10.61 -12.13 0.39
C LEU A 183 11.85 -13.04 0.22
N ASN A 184 13.05 -12.49 0.35
CA ASN A 184 14.29 -13.26 0.40
C ASN A 184 14.54 -13.82 1.80
N ASP A 185 13.98 -13.19 2.84
CA ASP A 185 14.20 -13.51 4.25
C ASP A 185 12.89 -13.59 5.05
N ARG A 186 13.01 -13.86 6.37
CA ARG A 186 11.90 -13.74 7.30
C ARG A 186 11.56 -12.27 7.57
N ILE A 187 10.28 -11.91 7.42
CA ILE A 187 9.77 -10.58 7.71
C ILE A 187 9.57 -10.43 9.22
N LYS A 188 10.39 -9.59 9.87
CA LYS A 188 10.47 -9.43 11.33
C LYS A 188 9.36 -8.56 11.91
N VAL A 189 8.10 -8.91 11.59
CA VAL A 189 6.86 -8.32 12.12
C VAL A 189 6.36 -9.22 13.25
N ASN A 190 6.07 -8.66 14.43
CA ASN A 190 5.62 -9.40 15.62
C ASN A 190 4.18 -9.05 16.06
N PHE A 191 3.56 -8.02 15.49
CA PHE A 191 2.18 -7.64 15.72
C PHE A 191 1.21 -8.41 14.79
N PRO A 192 -0.11 -8.38 15.06
CA PRO A 192 -1.10 -9.08 14.25
C PRO A 192 -1.13 -8.63 12.78
N VAL A 193 -1.28 -9.58 11.86
CA VAL A 193 -1.36 -9.36 10.41
C VAL A 193 -2.62 -10.01 9.85
N ARG A 194 -3.30 -9.30 8.96
CA ARG A 194 -4.45 -9.78 8.20
C ARG A 194 -4.17 -9.61 6.71
N ILE A 195 -4.26 -10.69 5.94
CA ILE A 195 -4.08 -10.69 4.48
C ILE A 195 -5.41 -11.06 3.85
N ILE A 196 -5.88 -10.27 2.89
CA ILE A 196 -7.10 -10.53 2.13
C ILE A 196 -6.75 -10.50 0.65
N HIS A 197 -7.07 -11.57 -0.10
CA HIS A 197 -6.73 -11.66 -1.52
C HIS A 197 -7.85 -12.34 -2.31
N GLY A 198 -8.15 -11.79 -3.49
CA GLY A 198 -9.08 -12.38 -4.45
C GLY A 198 -8.39 -13.46 -5.30
N MET A 199 -9.03 -14.61 -5.48
CA MET A 199 -8.43 -15.67 -6.29
C MET A 199 -8.59 -15.46 -7.80
N LEU A 200 -9.38 -14.46 -8.23
CA LEU A 200 -9.49 -13.99 -9.61
C LEU A 200 -8.61 -12.76 -9.89
N ASP A 201 -7.62 -12.51 -9.04
CA ASP A 201 -6.65 -11.42 -9.22
C ASP A 201 -5.70 -11.76 -10.40
N GLU A 202 -5.84 -11.01 -11.51
CA GLU A 202 -4.97 -11.14 -12.69
C GLU A 202 -3.69 -10.30 -12.59
N ALA A 203 -3.62 -9.35 -11.64
CA ALA A 203 -2.47 -8.45 -11.49
C ALA A 203 -1.44 -8.96 -10.49
N VAL A 204 -1.90 -9.62 -9.42
CA VAL A 204 -1.05 -10.18 -8.36
C VAL A 204 -1.49 -11.61 -8.08
N PRO A 205 -0.65 -12.61 -8.31
CA PRO A 205 -0.98 -14.01 -7.99
C PRO A 205 -1.29 -14.16 -6.50
N TRP A 206 -2.47 -14.69 -6.16
CA TRP A 206 -2.90 -14.87 -4.76
C TRP A 206 -1.96 -15.78 -3.95
N GLN A 207 -1.21 -16.65 -4.62
CA GLN A 207 -0.16 -17.49 -4.02
C GLN A 207 0.92 -16.66 -3.32
N LEU A 208 1.17 -15.43 -3.80
CA LEU A 208 2.10 -14.50 -3.17
C LEU A 208 1.67 -14.17 -1.72
N SER A 209 0.37 -14.09 -1.45
CA SER A 209 -0.16 -13.90 -0.09
C SER A 209 0.19 -15.04 0.85
N LEU A 210 0.22 -16.29 0.37
CA LEU A 210 0.65 -17.44 1.16
C LEU A 210 2.16 -17.40 1.43
N ASP A 211 2.96 -16.98 0.44
CA ASP A 211 4.41 -16.83 0.61
C ASP A 211 4.73 -15.72 1.63
N ILE A 212 4.06 -14.58 1.54
CA ILE A 212 4.14 -13.49 2.53
C ILE A 212 3.79 -14.01 3.93
N GLY A 213 2.66 -14.72 4.05
CA GLY A 213 2.20 -15.27 5.31
C GLY A 213 3.21 -16.22 5.98
N ARG A 214 3.85 -17.08 5.19
CA ARG A 214 4.89 -18.01 5.67
C ARG A 214 6.15 -17.31 6.16
N ARG A 215 6.48 -16.14 5.59
CA ARG A 215 7.71 -15.38 5.92
C ARG A 215 7.53 -14.44 7.09
N ILE A 216 6.30 -13.99 7.39
CA ILE A 216 6.02 -13.15 8.56
C ILE A 216 6.28 -13.92 9.86
N LYS A 217 7.03 -13.29 10.78
CA LYS A 217 7.41 -13.89 12.05
C LYS A 217 6.25 -13.99 13.05
N SER A 218 5.27 -13.08 12.96
CA SER A 218 4.11 -13.06 13.86
C SER A 218 3.34 -14.38 13.79
N GLN A 219 2.93 -14.90 14.96
CA GLN A 219 2.03 -16.06 15.06
C GLN A 219 0.55 -15.64 14.91
N ASN A 220 0.23 -14.35 15.11
CA ASN A 220 -1.12 -13.83 14.94
C ASN A 220 -1.31 -13.33 13.50
N ILE A 221 -1.36 -14.28 12.56
CA ILE A 221 -1.59 -14.00 11.14
C ILE A 221 -2.82 -14.77 10.64
N LYS A 222 -3.67 -14.08 9.87
CA LYS A 222 -4.80 -14.69 9.17
C LYS A 222 -4.71 -14.32 7.69
N THR A 223 -4.86 -15.30 6.81
CA THR A 223 -4.94 -15.11 5.35
C THR A 223 -6.30 -15.56 4.85
N LEU A 224 -7.04 -14.65 4.24
CA LEU A 224 -8.36 -14.90 3.67
C LEU A 224 -8.24 -14.85 2.15
N LEU A 225 -8.55 -15.98 1.50
CA LEU A 225 -8.66 -16.08 0.05
C LEU A 225 -10.14 -16.06 -0.34
N ILE A 226 -10.51 -15.14 -1.23
CA ILE A 226 -11.89 -14.96 -1.70
C ILE A 226 -11.98 -15.49 -3.12
N LYS A 227 -12.67 -16.60 -3.31
CA LYS A 227 -12.68 -17.37 -4.56
C LYS A 227 -13.12 -16.55 -5.77
N ASP A 228 -14.11 -15.68 -5.59
CA ASP A 228 -14.78 -14.91 -6.65
C ASP A 228 -14.41 -13.42 -6.66
N ALA A 229 -13.37 -13.02 -5.95
CA ALA A 229 -12.89 -11.63 -5.91
C ALA A 229 -11.70 -11.41 -6.84
N ASP A 230 -11.67 -10.23 -7.43
CA ASP A 230 -10.58 -9.69 -8.26
C ASP A 230 -9.55 -8.88 -7.44
N HIS A 231 -8.57 -8.27 -8.13
CA HIS A 231 -7.58 -7.39 -7.54
C HIS A 231 -8.17 -6.19 -6.79
N SER A 232 -9.34 -5.72 -7.21
CA SER A 232 -9.92 -4.49 -6.66
C SER A 232 -10.40 -4.66 -5.23
N LEU A 233 -10.92 -5.84 -4.83
CA LEU A 233 -11.45 -6.11 -3.48
C LEU A 233 -12.36 -4.96 -2.99
N SER A 234 -13.28 -4.48 -3.85
CA SER A 234 -14.06 -3.26 -3.60
C SER A 234 -15.57 -3.47 -3.53
N ARG A 235 -16.03 -4.73 -3.69
CA ARG A 235 -17.44 -5.10 -3.52
C ARG A 235 -17.88 -4.86 -2.07
N GLN A 236 -19.16 -4.79 -1.82
CA GLN A 236 -19.68 -4.61 -0.46
C GLN A 236 -19.27 -5.76 0.49
N SER A 237 -19.24 -6.99 -0.02
CA SER A 237 -18.75 -8.17 0.73
C SER A 237 -17.29 -8.03 1.13
N ASP A 238 -16.43 -7.57 0.20
CA ASP A 238 -15.00 -7.39 0.44
C ASP A 238 -14.74 -6.31 1.49
N MET A 239 -15.51 -5.21 1.42
CA MET A 239 -15.42 -4.13 2.40
C MET A 239 -15.87 -4.58 3.80
N ARG A 240 -16.92 -5.41 3.91
CA ARG A 240 -17.30 -6.00 5.20
C ARG A 240 -16.18 -6.85 5.80
N LEU A 241 -15.49 -7.65 4.97
CA LEU A 241 -14.32 -8.42 5.42
C LEU A 241 -13.17 -7.50 5.87
N LEU A 242 -12.90 -6.43 5.14
CA LEU A 242 -11.90 -5.44 5.56
C LEU A 242 -12.24 -4.86 6.93
N PHE A 243 -13.47 -4.37 7.12
CA PHE A 243 -13.89 -3.74 8.37
C PHE A 243 -13.85 -4.72 9.55
N SER A 244 -14.35 -5.95 9.39
CA SER A 244 -14.28 -6.96 10.45
C SER A 244 -12.84 -7.34 10.84
N ASN A 245 -11.90 -7.35 9.88
CA ASN A 245 -10.48 -7.56 10.18
C ASN A 245 -9.82 -6.37 10.88
N ILE A 246 -10.26 -5.15 10.58
CA ILE A 246 -9.83 -3.96 11.31
C ILE A 246 -10.37 -3.99 12.75
N GLU A 247 -11.64 -4.33 12.95
CA GLU A 247 -12.25 -4.50 14.29
C GLU A 247 -11.52 -5.59 15.11
N ASP A 248 -11.18 -6.71 14.49
CA ASP A 248 -10.38 -7.77 15.12
C ASP A 248 -9.00 -7.23 15.58
N LEU A 249 -8.38 -6.32 14.84
CA LEU A 249 -7.11 -5.69 15.23
C LEU A 249 -7.27 -4.59 16.30
N ILE A 250 -8.39 -3.90 16.34
CA ILE A 250 -8.70 -2.87 17.36
C ILE A 250 -8.89 -3.52 18.72
N ASN A 251 -9.54 -4.69 18.75
CA ASN A 251 -9.95 -5.38 19.98
C ASN A 251 -8.87 -6.35 20.53
N ASN A 252 -7.79 -6.60 19.78
CA ASN A 252 -6.62 -7.37 20.23
C ASN A 252 -5.54 -6.47 20.84
#